data_d1dba970ed89b6f19b12c433a52e9de4
#
_entry.id   d1dba970ed89b6f19b12c433a52e9de4
#
_cell.length_a   1.000
_cell.length_b   1.000
_cell.length_c   1.000
_cell.angle_alpha   90.00
_cell.angle_beta   90.00
_cell.angle_gamma   90.00
#
_symmetry.space_group_name_H-M   'P 1'
#
loop_
_entity.id
_entity.type
_entity.pdbx_description
1 polymer ?
#
loop_
_entity_poly.entity_id
_entity_poly.type
_entity_poly.pdbx_seq_one_letter_code
_entity_poly.pdbx_strand_id
1 'polypeptide(L)'
;MLYSQFIAVSIAAAISATSAYPIDGEGVRCHSGPGVDYSVVKTYNKGHQVTLVCQATGPSVDGDSLWDKTSDGCYVTDYYVKTGTTGYVTKKCPSSGGGGGGSGTSIVNAAEKEKGIPYVWGGGGCNGPSDGGFDCSGLTQYAVCQALKKEIPRTAQTQYHSSLGKRLPRSEAKEGDLLFWADGGDCANKVSHVGIFIREGLMINAAHTGTPVREQSIWTSYGGESICPDVVR
;
A
#
# COMPACT_ATOMS: atom_id res chain seq x y z
N MET A 1 -61.18 3.34 -31.86
CA MET A 1 -60.18 4.40 -31.56
C MET A 1 -59.60 4.13 -30.15
N LEU A 2 -58.43 3.50 -30.10
CA LEU A 2 -57.75 3.17 -28.84
C LEU A 2 -56.67 4.24 -28.62
N TYR A 3 -56.85 5.07 -27.59
CA TYR A 3 -55.83 6.03 -27.15
C TYR A 3 -54.79 5.32 -26.25
N SER A 4 -53.59 5.18 -26.78
CA SER A 4 -52.45 4.69 -26.03
C SER A 4 -51.85 5.86 -25.23
N GLN A 5 -51.95 5.83 -23.91
CA GLN A 5 -51.29 6.81 -23.03
C GLN A 5 -49.86 6.34 -22.78
N PHE A 6 -48.87 7.10 -23.24
CA PHE A 6 -47.46 6.94 -22.89
C PHE A 6 -47.22 7.60 -21.52
N ILE A 7 -46.93 6.81 -20.50
CA ILE A 7 -46.46 7.28 -19.20
C ILE A 7 -44.97 7.55 -19.33
N ALA A 8 -44.57 8.82 -19.33
CA ALA A 8 -43.19 9.23 -19.27
C ALA A 8 -42.68 9.04 -17.82
N VAL A 9 -41.84 8.03 -17.58
CA VAL A 9 -41.13 7.85 -16.28
C VAL A 9 -39.92 8.80 -16.30
N SER A 10 -40.04 9.89 -15.56
CA SER A 10 -38.89 10.77 -15.30
C SER A 10 -37.98 10.15 -14.26
N ILE A 11 -36.82 9.66 -14.68
CA ILE A 11 -35.75 9.22 -13.77
C ILE A 11 -35.04 10.50 -13.30
N ALA A 12 -35.37 10.95 -12.09
CA ALA A 12 -34.62 11.99 -11.41
C ALA A 12 -33.28 11.38 -10.93
N ALA A 13 -32.19 11.71 -11.61
CA ALA A 13 -30.85 11.41 -11.13
C ALA A 13 -30.59 12.23 -9.86
N ALA A 14 -30.56 11.58 -8.70
CA ALA A 14 -30.13 12.20 -7.47
C ALA A 14 -28.64 12.54 -7.59
N ILE A 15 -28.33 13.80 -7.80
CA ILE A 15 -26.97 14.33 -7.69
C ILE A 15 -26.65 14.36 -6.20
N SER A 16 -25.90 13.35 -5.71
CA SER A 16 -25.34 13.38 -4.36
C SER A 16 -24.35 14.53 -4.30
N ALA A 17 -24.69 15.60 -3.61
CA ALA A 17 -23.78 16.69 -3.31
C ALA A 17 -22.63 16.11 -2.47
N THR A 18 -21.42 16.04 -3.01
CA THR A 18 -20.23 15.68 -2.28
C THR A 18 -19.81 16.90 -1.45
N SER A 19 -19.91 16.82 -0.14
CA SER A 19 -19.48 17.89 0.76
C SER A 19 -17.95 17.98 0.76
N ALA A 20 -17.44 19.20 0.54
CA ALA A 20 -16.04 19.51 0.70
C ALA A 20 -15.80 20.14 2.08
N TYR A 21 -14.71 19.80 2.74
CA TYR A 21 -14.35 20.24 4.08
C TYR A 21 -12.98 20.93 4.06
N PRO A 22 -12.83 22.09 4.73
CA PRO A 22 -11.55 22.77 4.78
C PRO A 22 -10.59 22.10 5.77
N ILE A 23 -9.32 22.07 5.41
CA ILE A 23 -8.20 21.70 6.29
C ILE A 23 -7.90 22.86 7.24
N ASP A 24 -7.74 22.58 8.54
CA ASP A 24 -7.42 23.57 9.59
C ASP A 24 -6.00 23.38 10.14
N GLY A 25 -5.01 23.38 9.28
CA GLY A 25 -3.60 23.30 9.66
C GLY A 25 -2.69 23.54 8.47
N GLU A 26 -1.49 24.04 8.73
CA GLU A 26 -0.46 24.16 7.71
C GLU A 26 0.36 22.87 7.61
N GLY A 27 0.68 22.43 6.37
CA GLY A 27 1.51 21.26 6.14
C GLY A 27 0.90 19.96 6.65
N VAL A 28 -0.44 19.85 6.70
CA VAL A 28 -1.15 18.66 7.18
C VAL A 28 -0.86 17.49 6.24
N ARG A 29 -0.30 16.42 6.79
CA ARG A 29 0.13 15.25 6.02
C ARG A 29 -1.05 14.36 5.67
N CYS A 30 -1.15 13.98 4.40
CA CYS A 30 -2.07 12.96 3.91
C CYS A 30 -1.29 11.67 3.68
N HIS A 31 -1.69 10.61 4.35
CA HIS A 31 -0.98 9.34 4.45
C HIS A 31 -1.59 8.28 3.52
N SER A 32 -0.82 7.26 3.14
CA SER A 32 -1.31 6.14 2.33
C SER A 32 -2.35 5.26 3.05
N GLY A 33 -2.47 5.40 4.36
CA GLY A 33 -3.43 4.69 5.20
C GLY A 33 -3.85 5.50 6.44
N PRO A 34 -4.83 5.01 7.24
CA PRO A 34 -5.38 5.73 8.39
C PRO A 34 -4.45 5.65 9.61
N GLY A 35 -3.36 6.42 9.61
CA GLY A 35 -2.38 6.49 10.69
C GLY A 35 -1.13 7.26 10.33
N VAL A 36 -0.42 7.75 11.34
CA VAL A 36 0.82 8.55 11.18
C VAL A 36 2.02 7.70 10.72
N ASP A 37 1.95 6.38 10.93
CA ASP A 37 3.01 5.44 10.52
C ASP A 37 2.96 5.08 9.03
N TYR A 38 1.93 5.52 8.32
CA TYR A 38 1.82 5.34 6.87
C TYR A 38 2.62 6.39 6.12
N SER A 39 3.11 6.03 4.94
CA SER A 39 3.86 6.95 4.09
C SER A 39 3.05 8.20 3.76
N VAL A 40 3.72 9.35 3.76
CA VAL A 40 3.12 10.62 3.34
C VAL A 40 2.99 10.65 1.82
N VAL A 41 1.76 10.74 1.33
CA VAL A 41 1.45 10.82 -0.11
C VAL A 41 1.53 12.27 -0.59
N LYS A 42 1.00 13.20 0.22
CA LYS A 42 1.00 14.64 -0.06
C LYS A 42 0.77 15.43 1.23
N THR A 43 0.85 16.75 1.15
CA THR A 43 0.51 17.65 2.24
C THR A 43 -0.54 18.64 1.80
N TYR A 44 -1.37 19.09 2.75
CA TYR A 44 -2.37 20.13 2.56
C TYR A 44 -2.01 21.36 3.37
N ASN A 45 -2.28 22.53 2.82
CA ASN A 45 -2.19 23.80 3.55
C ASN A 45 -3.56 24.16 4.12
N LYS A 46 -3.57 25.05 5.11
CA LYS A 46 -4.77 25.57 5.74
C LYS A 46 -5.75 26.14 4.71
N GLY A 47 -7.02 25.79 4.85
CA GLY A 47 -8.10 26.23 3.95
C GLY A 47 -8.26 25.38 2.70
N HIS A 48 -7.35 24.44 2.42
CA HIS A 48 -7.54 23.52 1.30
C HIS A 48 -8.81 22.68 1.47
N GLN A 49 -9.62 22.59 0.42
CA GLN A 49 -10.88 21.85 0.47
C GLN A 49 -10.64 20.38 0.07
N VAL A 50 -11.04 19.45 0.94
CA VAL A 50 -10.98 18.02 0.68
C VAL A 50 -12.38 17.42 0.57
N THR A 51 -12.60 16.55 -0.39
CA THR A 51 -13.81 15.75 -0.52
C THR A 51 -13.57 14.40 0.14
N LEU A 52 -14.45 14.01 1.08
CA LEU A 52 -14.31 12.73 1.79
C LEU A 52 -15.02 11.61 1.04
N VAL A 53 -14.30 10.52 0.84
CA VAL A 53 -14.81 9.28 0.20
C VAL A 53 -15.40 8.32 1.24
N CYS A 54 -14.72 8.18 2.37
CA CYS A 54 -15.11 7.35 3.51
C CYS A 54 -14.24 7.70 4.71
N GLN A 55 -14.62 7.25 5.90
CA GLN A 55 -13.87 7.46 7.15
C GLN A 55 -13.51 6.14 7.82
N ALA A 56 -12.31 6.06 8.40
CA ALA A 56 -11.78 4.87 9.07
C ALA A 56 -11.33 5.20 10.49
N THR A 57 -11.33 4.22 11.38
CA THR A 57 -10.70 4.36 12.70
C THR A 57 -9.21 4.01 12.57
N GLY A 58 -8.35 4.80 13.21
CA GLY A 58 -6.91 4.62 13.26
C GLY A 58 -6.31 5.07 14.59
N PRO A 59 -4.97 5.17 14.69
CA PRO A 59 -4.30 5.74 15.86
C PRO A 59 -4.80 7.14 16.16
N SER A 60 -4.94 7.46 17.47
CA SER A 60 -5.41 8.77 17.90
C SER A 60 -4.37 9.86 17.63
N VAL A 61 -4.84 10.98 17.09
CA VAL A 61 -4.08 12.23 16.94
C VAL A 61 -4.82 13.30 17.72
N ASP A 62 -4.19 13.84 18.74
CA ASP A 62 -4.73 14.87 19.63
C ASP A 62 -6.14 14.54 20.20
N GLY A 63 -6.35 13.25 20.49
CA GLY A 63 -7.60 12.73 21.06
C GLY A 63 -8.63 12.26 20.05
N ASP A 64 -8.42 12.51 18.77
CA ASP A 64 -9.27 12.03 17.68
C ASP A 64 -8.67 10.78 17.00
N SER A 65 -9.48 9.72 16.88
CA SER A 65 -9.08 8.46 16.23
C SER A 65 -9.71 8.26 14.84
N LEU A 66 -10.39 9.28 14.32
CA LEU A 66 -11.03 9.22 13.03
C LEU A 66 -10.06 9.70 11.92
N TRP A 67 -10.07 9.01 10.81
CA TRP A 67 -9.23 9.28 9.64
C TRP A 67 -10.07 9.38 8.38
N ASP A 68 -9.91 10.45 7.65
CA ASP A 68 -10.67 10.83 6.47
C ASP A 68 -9.97 10.39 5.21
N LYS A 69 -10.52 9.45 4.46
CA LYS A 69 -10.06 9.15 3.12
C LYS A 69 -10.56 10.21 2.17
N THR A 70 -9.64 10.95 1.58
CA THR A 70 -9.94 11.99 0.61
C THR A 70 -10.09 11.43 -0.81
N SER A 71 -10.71 12.20 -1.70
CA SER A 71 -10.76 11.88 -3.14
C SER A 71 -9.39 11.81 -3.81
N ASP A 72 -8.35 12.34 -3.17
CA ASP A 72 -6.95 12.22 -3.61
C ASP A 72 -6.34 10.84 -3.33
N GLY A 73 -7.12 9.93 -2.72
CA GLY A 73 -6.73 8.55 -2.46
C GLY A 73 -5.91 8.34 -1.19
N CYS A 74 -5.65 9.38 -0.40
CA CYS A 74 -4.89 9.32 0.85
C CYS A 74 -5.76 9.64 2.07
N TYR A 75 -5.22 9.40 3.28
CA TYR A 75 -5.91 9.60 4.55
C TYR A 75 -5.32 10.78 5.32
N VAL A 76 -6.17 11.61 5.85
CA VAL A 76 -5.84 12.71 6.77
C VAL A 76 -6.60 12.50 8.08
N THR A 77 -6.00 12.83 9.23
CA THR A 77 -6.73 12.76 10.51
C THR A 77 -7.90 13.75 10.51
N ASP A 78 -9.07 13.34 10.96
CA ASP A 78 -10.28 14.19 11.09
C ASP A 78 -10.01 15.41 11.97
N TYR A 79 -9.07 15.29 12.93
CA TYR A 79 -8.64 16.40 13.77
C TYR A 79 -8.32 17.68 13.00
N TYR A 80 -7.73 17.55 11.80
CA TYR A 80 -7.42 18.70 10.93
C TYR A 80 -8.46 18.95 9.83
N VAL A 81 -9.57 18.21 9.79
CA VAL A 81 -10.64 18.42 8.81
C VAL A 81 -11.86 19.01 9.49
N LYS A 82 -12.30 20.18 9.07
CA LYS A 82 -13.47 20.84 9.69
C LYS A 82 -14.78 20.19 9.24
N THR A 83 -15.02 18.98 9.70
CA THR A 83 -16.28 18.26 9.48
C THR A 83 -17.44 18.80 10.33
N GLY A 84 -17.11 19.50 11.42
CA GLY A 84 -18.10 20.05 12.36
C GLY A 84 -18.59 19.07 13.43
N THR A 85 -18.05 17.86 13.46
CA THR A 85 -18.37 16.81 14.45
C THR A 85 -17.17 15.90 14.64
N THR A 86 -17.10 15.20 15.76
CA THR A 86 -16.11 14.15 16.04
C THR A 86 -16.59 12.75 15.60
N GLY A 87 -17.75 12.68 14.94
CA GLY A 87 -18.33 11.45 14.44
C GLY A 87 -18.24 11.31 12.92
N TYR A 88 -18.71 10.18 12.42
CA TYR A 88 -18.73 9.92 10.99
C TYR A 88 -19.67 10.90 10.26
N VAL A 89 -19.15 11.61 9.25
CA VAL A 89 -19.92 12.47 8.33
C VAL A 89 -20.14 11.81 6.98
N THR A 90 -19.47 10.70 6.72
CA THR A 90 -19.64 9.89 5.52
C THR A 90 -19.61 8.39 5.87
N LYS A 91 -19.79 7.51 4.88
CA LYS A 91 -19.75 6.06 5.10
C LYS A 91 -18.42 5.64 5.73
N LYS A 92 -18.46 4.60 6.55
CA LYS A 92 -17.21 3.93 6.98
C LYS A 92 -16.49 3.37 5.76
N CYS A 93 -15.18 3.54 5.73
CA CYS A 93 -14.37 2.84 4.74
C CYS A 93 -14.63 1.34 4.85
N PRO A 94 -14.74 0.61 3.75
CA PRO A 94 -14.81 -0.84 3.78
C PRO A 94 -13.70 -1.34 4.70
N SER A 95 -14.05 -2.13 5.69
CA SER A 95 -13.07 -2.72 6.62
C SER A 95 -12.17 -3.64 5.81
N SER A 96 -10.96 -3.20 5.51
CA SER A 96 -9.84 -4.10 5.38
C SER A 96 -9.68 -4.69 6.80
N GLY A 97 -10.13 -5.92 7.01
CA GLY A 97 -10.37 -6.50 8.32
C GLY A 97 -9.30 -6.15 9.38
N GLY A 98 -9.73 -5.50 10.45
CA GLY A 98 -9.10 -5.45 11.76
C GLY A 98 -7.80 -4.68 11.91
N GLY A 99 -7.87 -3.50 12.55
CA GLY A 99 -6.81 -2.89 13.36
C GLY A 99 -5.45 -2.63 12.72
N GLY A 100 -5.23 -1.39 12.25
CA GLY A 100 -3.94 -0.98 11.66
C GLY A 100 -3.79 -1.47 10.23
N GLY A 101 -3.29 -0.66 9.33
CA GLY A 101 -3.11 -0.92 7.89
C GLY A 101 -3.26 -2.35 7.44
N GLY A 102 -3.97 -2.59 6.34
CA GLY A 102 -4.11 -3.96 5.81
C GLY A 102 -2.75 -4.68 5.83
N SER A 103 -2.72 -5.98 5.95
CA SER A 103 -1.47 -6.75 6.04
C SER A 103 -0.42 -6.30 5.00
N GLY A 104 -0.87 -5.94 3.81
CA GLY A 104 -0.02 -5.41 2.75
C GLY A 104 0.61 -4.07 3.09
N THR A 105 -0.17 -3.10 3.57
CA THR A 105 0.35 -1.78 3.99
C THR A 105 1.35 -1.92 5.15
N SER A 106 1.09 -2.84 6.09
CA SER A 106 2.02 -3.10 7.18
C SER A 106 3.34 -3.69 6.67
N ILE A 107 3.31 -4.52 5.62
CA ILE A 107 4.52 -5.05 4.96
C ILE A 107 5.31 -3.91 4.33
N VAL A 108 4.65 -3.06 3.55
CA VAL A 108 5.29 -1.89 2.91
C VAL A 108 5.91 -0.98 3.95
N ASN A 109 5.15 -0.61 5.01
CA ASN A 109 5.64 0.26 6.09
C ASN A 109 6.85 -0.35 6.82
N ALA A 110 6.91 -1.65 7.01
CA ALA A 110 8.08 -2.30 7.60
C ALA A 110 9.32 -2.15 6.71
N ALA A 111 9.17 -2.37 5.40
CA ALA A 111 10.26 -2.20 4.44
C ALA A 111 10.70 -0.74 4.29
N GLU A 112 9.78 0.22 4.33
CA GLU A 112 10.07 1.65 4.21
C GLU A 112 10.93 2.19 5.34
N LYS A 113 10.82 1.64 6.55
CA LYS A 113 11.67 2.00 7.69
C LYS A 113 13.15 1.64 7.47
N GLU A 114 13.40 0.72 6.56
CA GLU A 114 14.74 0.25 6.21
C GLU A 114 15.35 1.00 4.99
N LYS A 115 14.66 2.00 4.44
CA LYS A 115 15.21 2.82 3.34
C LYS A 115 16.55 3.43 3.73
N GLY A 116 17.51 3.33 2.83
CA GLY A 116 18.88 3.80 3.03
C GLY A 116 19.84 2.73 3.57
N ILE A 117 19.35 1.61 4.08
CA ILE A 117 20.18 0.47 4.51
C ILE A 117 20.83 -0.16 3.26
N PRO A 118 22.16 -0.41 3.27
CA PRO A 118 22.87 -0.98 2.14
C PRO A 118 22.37 -2.36 1.70
N TYR A 119 22.54 -2.67 0.41
CA TYR A 119 22.44 -4.04 -0.06
C TYR A 119 23.64 -4.87 0.40
N VAL A 120 23.39 -6.00 1.01
CA VAL A 120 24.39 -7.01 1.36
C VAL A 120 23.89 -8.38 0.91
N TRP A 121 24.67 -9.06 0.03
CA TRP A 121 24.32 -10.41 -0.43
C TRP A 121 24.22 -11.39 0.74
N GLY A 122 23.09 -12.11 0.84
CA GLY A 122 22.78 -12.98 1.97
C GLY A 122 22.34 -12.25 3.23
N GLY A 123 22.26 -10.91 3.20
CA GLY A 123 21.91 -10.08 4.35
C GLY A 123 20.42 -10.05 4.67
N GLY A 124 20.10 -9.86 5.95
CA GLY A 124 18.76 -9.67 6.44
C GLY A 124 17.98 -10.94 6.75
N GLY A 125 16.86 -10.75 7.43
CA GLY A 125 15.95 -11.80 7.89
C GLY A 125 14.94 -11.24 8.88
N CYS A 126 14.14 -12.08 9.53
CA CYS A 126 13.09 -11.65 10.46
C CYS A 126 13.55 -10.69 11.59
N ASN A 127 14.82 -10.78 11.98
CA ASN A 127 15.37 -9.95 13.07
C ASN A 127 15.95 -8.59 12.61
N GLY A 128 15.92 -8.30 11.31
CA GLY A 128 16.47 -7.08 10.73
C GLY A 128 17.65 -7.33 9.79
N PRO A 129 18.45 -6.28 9.50
CA PRO A 129 19.62 -6.40 8.64
C PRO A 129 20.69 -7.27 9.31
N SER A 130 21.43 -8.05 8.52
CA SER A 130 22.62 -8.75 8.94
C SER A 130 23.83 -8.29 8.13
N ASP A 131 25.02 -8.34 8.74
CA ASP A 131 26.26 -7.84 8.12
C ASP A 131 26.16 -6.40 7.59
N GLY A 132 25.25 -5.60 8.21
CA GLY A 132 25.01 -4.19 7.88
C GLY A 132 24.03 -3.95 6.74
N GLY A 133 23.28 -4.96 6.26
CA GLY A 133 22.34 -4.75 5.17
C GLY A 133 21.34 -5.86 4.92
N PHE A 134 20.62 -5.70 3.81
CA PHE A 134 19.64 -6.66 3.29
C PHE A 134 20.01 -7.09 1.88
N ASP A 135 19.72 -8.33 1.51
CA ASP A 135 19.44 -8.68 0.12
C ASP A 135 17.92 -8.58 -0.17
N CYS A 136 17.54 -8.82 -1.41
CA CYS A 136 16.14 -8.68 -1.85
C CYS A 136 15.17 -9.55 -1.02
N SER A 137 15.50 -10.82 -0.84
CA SER A 137 14.66 -11.79 -0.12
C SER A 137 14.78 -11.67 1.40
N GLY A 138 15.89 -11.17 1.92
CA GLY A 138 16.05 -10.83 3.34
C GLY A 138 15.17 -9.64 3.76
N LEU A 139 15.08 -8.62 2.91
CA LEU A 139 14.19 -7.48 3.12
C LEU A 139 12.72 -7.92 3.12
N THR A 140 12.29 -8.74 2.16
CA THR A 140 10.92 -9.24 2.11
C THR A 140 10.60 -10.14 3.29
N GLN A 141 11.53 -11.02 3.69
CA GLN A 141 11.38 -11.84 4.90
C GLN A 141 11.22 -10.97 6.14
N TYR A 142 12.06 -9.95 6.31
CA TYR A 142 11.94 -8.96 7.38
C TYR A 142 10.57 -8.30 7.40
N ALA A 143 10.17 -7.72 6.28
CA ALA A 143 8.94 -6.95 6.17
C ALA A 143 7.70 -7.79 6.52
N VAL A 144 7.63 -9.02 6.00
CA VAL A 144 6.54 -9.96 6.32
C VAL A 144 6.57 -10.38 7.78
N CYS A 145 7.76 -10.69 8.35
CA CYS A 145 7.91 -11.02 9.76
C CYS A 145 7.44 -9.89 10.67
N GLN A 146 7.84 -8.65 10.38
CA GLN A 146 7.44 -7.51 11.18
C GLN A 146 5.94 -7.26 11.11
N ALA A 147 5.36 -7.34 9.92
CA ALA A 147 3.96 -7.06 9.68
C ALA A 147 3.02 -8.16 10.17
N LEU A 148 3.34 -9.43 9.88
CA LEU A 148 2.42 -10.56 10.05
C LEU A 148 2.82 -11.52 11.16
N LYS A 149 4.01 -11.34 11.75
CA LYS A 149 4.61 -12.29 12.71
C LYS A 149 4.74 -13.71 12.12
N LYS A 150 4.96 -13.77 10.80
CA LYS A 150 5.17 -15.00 10.04
C LYS A 150 6.53 -14.96 9.37
N GLU A 151 7.28 -16.02 9.50
CA GLU A 151 8.53 -16.20 8.76
C GLU A 151 8.23 -16.88 7.41
N ILE A 152 8.63 -16.22 6.32
CA ILE A 152 8.58 -16.78 4.97
C ILE A 152 9.97 -17.34 4.60
N PRO A 153 10.09 -18.21 3.58
CA PRO A 153 11.36 -18.78 3.17
C PRO A 153 12.43 -17.71 2.85
N ARG A 154 13.72 -18.08 2.98
CA ARG A 154 14.83 -17.13 2.92
C ARG A 154 15.15 -16.62 1.50
N THR A 155 14.99 -17.45 0.46
CA THR A 155 15.40 -17.09 -0.91
C THR A 155 14.22 -16.66 -1.78
N ALA A 156 14.46 -15.80 -2.78
CA ALA A 156 13.42 -15.37 -3.72
C ALA A 156 12.73 -16.57 -4.40
N GLN A 157 13.51 -17.57 -4.84
CA GLN A 157 12.97 -18.79 -5.45
C GLN A 157 12.01 -19.53 -4.51
N THR A 158 12.38 -19.71 -3.23
CA THR A 158 11.55 -20.42 -2.28
C THR A 158 10.36 -19.59 -1.80
N GLN A 159 10.47 -18.26 -1.77
CA GLN A 159 9.34 -17.37 -1.51
C GLN A 159 8.29 -17.44 -2.62
N TYR A 160 8.70 -17.45 -3.89
CA TYR A 160 7.79 -17.57 -5.04
C TYR A 160 6.98 -18.88 -5.03
N HIS A 161 7.60 -19.96 -4.56
CA HIS A 161 6.97 -21.30 -4.49
C HIS A 161 6.39 -21.64 -3.12
N SER A 162 6.39 -20.70 -2.18
CA SER A 162 5.90 -20.93 -0.82
C SER A 162 4.40 -21.17 -0.80
N SER A 163 3.99 -22.21 -0.08
CA SER A 163 2.58 -22.45 0.26
C SER A 163 2.04 -21.56 1.38
N LEU A 164 2.91 -20.72 1.99
CA LEU A 164 2.50 -19.75 3.03
C LEU A 164 1.77 -18.55 2.46
N GLY A 165 1.90 -18.28 1.16
CA GLY A 165 1.20 -17.26 0.41
C GLY A 165 0.39 -17.85 -0.74
N LYS A 166 -0.45 -17.02 -1.34
CA LYS A 166 -1.23 -17.36 -2.54
C LYS A 166 -0.62 -16.69 -3.76
N ARG A 167 -0.29 -17.44 -4.81
CA ARG A 167 0.05 -16.88 -6.12
C ARG A 167 -1.19 -16.35 -6.82
N LEU A 168 -1.09 -15.15 -7.35
CA LEU A 168 -2.14 -14.45 -8.07
C LEU A 168 -1.54 -13.80 -9.32
N PRO A 169 -2.31 -13.62 -10.40
CA PRO A 169 -1.84 -12.87 -11.57
C PRO A 169 -1.33 -11.48 -11.15
N ARG A 170 -0.21 -11.04 -11.72
CA ARG A 170 0.38 -9.72 -11.42
C ARG A 170 -0.59 -8.56 -11.73
N SER A 171 -1.52 -8.74 -12.66
CA SER A 171 -2.58 -7.76 -12.93
C SER A 171 -3.54 -7.53 -11.74
N GLU A 172 -3.53 -8.44 -10.76
CA GLU A 172 -4.30 -8.33 -9.51
C GLU A 172 -3.45 -7.88 -8.32
N ALA A 173 -2.22 -7.41 -8.57
CA ALA A 173 -1.29 -6.99 -7.53
C ALA A 173 -1.90 -5.91 -6.64
N LYS A 174 -1.70 -6.06 -5.33
CA LYS A 174 -2.10 -5.10 -4.29
C LYS A 174 -0.91 -4.76 -3.43
N GLU A 175 -1.01 -3.63 -2.75
CA GLU A 175 0.01 -3.17 -1.80
C GLU A 175 0.44 -4.31 -0.85
N GLY A 176 1.76 -4.50 -0.72
CA GLY A 176 2.39 -5.54 0.09
C GLY A 176 2.57 -6.89 -0.59
N ASP A 177 2.04 -7.09 -1.79
CA ASP A 177 2.31 -8.32 -2.56
C ASP A 177 3.79 -8.37 -2.97
N LEU A 178 4.33 -9.57 -3.04
CA LEU A 178 5.70 -9.81 -3.48
C LEU A 178 5.74 -9.97 -5.00
N LEU A 179 6.57 -9.16 -5.65
CA LEU A 179 6.89 -9.20 -7.07
C LEU A 179 8.18 -10.01 -7.27
N PHE A 180 8.28 -10.78 -8.34
CA PHE A 180 9.43 -11.65 -8.59
C PHE A 180 9.98 -11.48 -10.00
N TRP A 181 11.30 -11.69 -10.13
CA TRP A 181 12.03 -11.74 -11.41
C TRP A 181 12.85 -13.02 -11.48
N ALA A 182 13.00 -13.52 -12.69
CA ALA A 182 13.71 -14.76 -12.94
C ALA A 182 14.71 -14.61 -14.09
N ASP A 183 15.85 -15.25 -13.97
CA ASP A 183 16.86 -15.34 -15.04
C ASP A 183 16.24 -15.97 -16.29
N GLY A 184 16.38 -15.28 -17.42
CA GLY A 184 15.79 -15.69 -18.69
C GLY A 184 14.27 -15.86 -18.68
N GLY A 185 13.57 -15.36 -17.64
CA GLY A 185 12.13 -15.50 -17.47
C GLY A 185 11.67 -16.88 -16.97
N ASP A 186 12.58 -17.74 -16.52
CA ASP A 186 12.26 -19.07 -15.97
C ASP A 186 11.79 -18.95 -14.50
N CYS A 187 10.56 -18.47 -14.32
CA CYS A 187 9.95 -18.32 -12.99
C CYS A 187 9.67 -19.65 -12.27
N ALA A 188 9.76 -20.76 -12.96
CA ALA A 188 9.63 -22.07 -12.34
C ALA A 188 10.88 -22.46 -11.55
N ASN A 189 12.09 -22.14 -12.07
CA ASN A 189 13.32 -22.70 -11.53
C ASN A 189 14.41 -21.67 -11.22
N LYS A 190 14.29 -20.41 -11.72
CA LYS A 190 15.39 -19.44 -11.69
C LYS A 190 14.96 -18.06 -11.17
N VAL A 191 14.08 -18.03 -10.15
CA VAL A 191 13.73 -16.75 -9.53
C VAL A 191 14.92 -16.23 -8.73
N SER A 192 15.46 -15.10 -9.17
CA SER A 192 16.68 -14.48 -8.67
C SER A 192 16.46 -13.23 -7.86
N HIS A 193 15.31 -12.53 -8.08
CA HIS A 193 15.01 -11.28 -7.41
C HIS A 193 13.56 -11.20 -6.93
N VAL A 194 13.34 -10.39 -5.86
CA VAL A 194 12.02 -10.12 -5.28
C VAL A 194 11.95 -8.68 -4.78
N GLY A 195 10.78 -8.05 -4.92
CA GLY A 195 10.46 -6.73 -4.37
C GLY A 195 9.06 -6.71 -3.78
N ILE A 196 8.72 -5.66 -3.06
CA ILE A 196 7.40 -5.46 -2.45
C ILE A 196 6.64 -4.43 -3.27
N PHE A 197 5.47 -4.80 -3.76
CA PHE A 197 4.59 -3.90 -4.51
C PHE A 197 4.00 -2.83 -3.61
N ILE A 198 4.16 -1.56 -3.96
CA ILE A 198 3.55 -0.43 -3.27
C ILE A 198 2.25 -0.03 -3.97
N ARG A 199 2.36 0.27 -5.26
CA ARG A 199 1.26 0.66 -6.15
C ARG A 199 1.68 0.47 -7.60
N GLU A 200 0.77 0.70 -8.52
CA GLU A 200 1.07 0.62 -9.95
C GLU A 200 2.35 1.41 -10.30
N GLY A 201 3.26 0.74 -10.97
CA GLY A 201 4.55 1.30 -11.39
C GLY A 201 5.60 1.46 -10.28
N LEU A 202 5.30 1.19 -9.00
CA LEU A 202 6.22 1.45 -7.88
C LEU A 202 6.36 0.24 -6.95
N MET A 203 7.58 -0.06 -6.54
CA MET A 203 7.94 -1.07 -5.54
C MET A 203 9.00 -0.55 -4.59
N ILE A 204 9.22 -1.26 -3.48
CA ILE A 204 10.40 -1.12 -2.62
C ILE A 204 11.19 -2.42 -2.62
N ASN A 205 12.50 -2.32 -2.71
CA ASN A 205 13.39 -3.47 -2.72
C ASN A 205 14.84 -3.15 -2.29
N ALA A 206 15.61 -4.19 -2.01
CA ALA A 206 17.08 -4.17 -1.98
C ALA A 206 17.56 -4.80 -3.29
N ALA A 207 18.02 -3.97 -4.26
CA ALA A 207 18.20 -4.43 -5.64
C ALA A 207 19.49 -5.21 -5.86
N HIS A 208 20.64 -4.59 -5.58
CA HIS A 208 21.98 -5.18 -5.82
C HIS A 208 23.06 -4.41 -5.07
N THR A 209 24.25 -4.97 -5.00
CA THR A 209 25.44 -4.34 -4.41
C THR A 209 25.63 -2.91 -4.94
N GLY A 210 25.91 -1.99 -4.05
CA GLY A 210 26.08 -0.56 -4.35
C GLY A 210 24.78 0.25 -4.36
N THR A 211 23.62 -0.38 -4.11
CA THR A 211 22.35 0.32 -3.93
C THR A 211 21.76 0.08 -2.54
N PRO A 212 21.21 1.12 -1.89
CA PRO A 212 20.47 0.92 -0.64
C PRO A 212 19.06 0.40 -0.91
N VAL A 213 18.38 -0.06 0.15
CA VAL A 213 16.93 -0.26 0.16
C VAL A 213 16.26 1.05 -0.27
N ARG A 214 15.43 0.99 -1.29
CA ARG A 214 14.75 2.17 -1.85
C ARG A 214 13.48 1.81 -2.58
N GLU A 215 12.63 2.82 -2.72
CA GLU A 215 11.57 2.80 -3.72
C GLU A 215 12.16 2.96 -5.11
N GLN A 216 11.59 2.27 -6.09
CA GLN A 216 11.94 2.44 -7.49
C GLN A 216 10.82 1.94 -8.41
N SER A 217 10.89 2.34 -9.67
CA SER A 217 9.94 1.89 -10.69
C SER A 217 10.03 0.37 -10.89
N ILE A 218 8.89 -0.28 -11.07
CA ILE A 218 8.83 -1.70 -11.43
C ILE A 218 9.35 -1.85 -12.86
N TRP A 219 10.41 -2.62 -13.04
CA TRP A 219 10.93 -2.94 -14.38
C TRP A 219 10.34 -4.27 -14.89
N THR A 220 10.19 -4.38 -16.20
CA THR A 220 9.74 -5.62 -16.85
C THR A 220 10.89 -6.57 -17.16
N SER A 221 12.07 -6.02 -17.49
CA SER A 221 13.30 -6.78 -17.70
C SER A 221 14.51 -5.89 -17.41
N TYR A 222 15.55 -6.49 -16.81
CA TYR A 222 16.83 -5.85 -16.53
C TYR A 222 17.91 -6.93 -16.29
N GLY A 223 19.12 -6.75 -16.86
CA GLY A 223 20.26 -7.62 -16.59
C GLY A 223 20.08 -9.10 -16.96
N GLY A 224 19.16 -9.43 -17.86
CA GLY A 224 18.82 -10.82 -18.21
C GLY A 224 17.66 -11.42 -17.39
N GLU A 225 17.20 -10.72 -16.39
CA GLU A 225 16.01 -11.08 -15.60
C GLU A 225 14.74 -10.54 -16.25
N SER A 226 13.65 -11.27 -16.16
CA SER A 226 12.30 -10.84 -16.55
C SER A 226 11.32 -11.02 -15.40
N ILE A 227 10.37 -10.08 -15.28
CA ILE A 227 9.37 -10.13 -14.22
C ILE A 227 8.43 -11.32 -14.40
N CYS A 228 8.15 -12.04 -13.31
CA CYS A 228 7.23 -13.17 -13.32
C CYS A 228 5.77 -12.75 -13.52
N PRO A 229 4.92 -13.63 -14.09
CA PRO A 229 3.54 -13.33 -14.35
C PRO A 229 2.69 -13.22 -13.08
N ASP A 230 3.13 -13.82 -11.99
CA ASP A 230 2.41 -13.88 -10.73
C ASP A 230 3.09 -13.06 -9.63
N VAL A 231 2.28 -12.64 -8.65
CA VAL A 231 2.69 -12.13 -7.34
C VAL A 231 2.37 -13.16 -6.26
N VAL A 232 2.97 -13.00 -5.08
CA VAL A 232 2.62 -13.79 -3.88
C VAL A 232 2.05 -12.85 -2.82
N ARG A 233 0.84 -13.20 -2.32
CA ARG A 233 0.11 -12.47 -1.27
C ARG A 233 0.01 -13.28 0.00
#